data_474c20bdddb25631e040cc04a0c2c21d
#
_entry.id   474c20bdddb25631e040cc04a0c2c21d
#
_cell.length_a   1.000
_cell.length_b   1.000
_cell.length_c   1.000
_cell.angle_alpha   90.00
_cell.angle_beta   90.00
_cell.angle_gamma   90.00
#
_symmetry.space_group_name_H-M   'P 1'
#
loop_
_entity.id
_entity.type
_entity.pdbx_description
1 polymer ?
#
loop_
_entity_poly.entity_id
_entity_poly.type
_entity_poly.pdbx_seq_one_letter_code
_entity_poly.pdbx_strand_id
1 'polypeptide(L)'
;VCMTRADEIYFSPRAALRRAQIDDAHIATTVEGDRVRDWAIVDPNTTLFPYDADLRPLSETEAPAVHRFLWPFRTMLWLRREPNGNHREIGLTWWEWSRFQRARFRTPLSIAFAFVATHNHFVLDRGGKVFKQSAPVIKLPAGATEAAHLALLGLMNSSTACFWMKQVFQAKSGSGIGRGIQPEAWMERFEHDATKMQLFP
;
A
#
# COMPACT_ATOMS: atom_id res chain seq x y z
N VAL A 1 0.95 6.12 0.75
CA VAL A 1 0.00 5.13 1.30
C VAL A 1 -1.37 5.39 0.70
N CYS A 2 -2.02 4.36 0.22
CA CYS A 2 -3.40 4.41 -0.24
C CYS A 2 -4.27 3.49 0.63
N MET A 3 -5.54 3.82 0.75
CA MET A 3 -6.58 3.01 1.37
C MET A 3 -7.87 3.21 0.59
N THR A 4 -8.46 2.14 0.10
CA THR A 4 -9.76 2.20 -0.57
C THR A 4 -10.91 2.21 0.43
N ARG A 5 -10.75 1.53 1.57
CA ARG A 5 -11.78 1.18 2.55
C ARG A 5 -12.96 0.41 1.96
N ALA A 6 -12.73 -0.23 0.82
CA ALA A 6 -13.65 -1.11 0.13
C ALA A 6 -12.85 -2.01 -0.83
N ASP A 7 -11.82 -2.66 -0.31
CA ASP A 7 -10.88 -3.45 -1.11
C ASP A 7 -11.59 -4.51 -1.94
N GLU A 8 -12.61 -5.15 -1.39
CA GLU A 8 -13.45 -6.15 -2.03
C GLU A 8 -14.17 -5.65 -3.31
N ILE A 9 -14.31 -4.31 -3.46
CA ILE A 9 -14.90 -3.68 -4.65
C ILE A 9 -13.83 -3.29 -5.64
N TYR A 10 -12.73 -2.68 -5.15
CA TYR A 10 -11.68 -2.16 -6.00
C TYR A 10 -10.71 -3.23 -6.49
N PHE A 11 -10.50 -4.30 -5.70
CA PHE A 11 -9.58 -5.37 -6.07
C PHE A 11 -10.29 -6.43 -6.89
N SER A 12 -9.81 -6.62 -8.10
CA SER A 12 -10.32 -7.63 -9.02
C SER A 12 -9.21 -8.12 -9.93
N PRO A 13 -9.24 -9.38 -10.35
CA PRO A 13 -8.31 -9.86 -11.36
C PRO A 13 -8.36 -9.00 -12.64
N ARG A 14 -7.22 -8.69 -13.21
CA ARG A 14 -7.12 -7.88 -14.45
C ARG A 14 -8.05 -8.36 -15.56
N ALA A 15 -8.16 -9.69 -15.73
CA ALA A 15 -9.05 -10.28 -16.71
C ALA A 15 -10.53 -9.97 -16.45
N ALA A 16 -10.95 -9.84 -15.18
CA ALA A 16 -12.32 -9.46 -14.83
C ALA A 16 -12.59 -7.98 -15.14
N LEU A 17 -11.65 -7.10 -14.80
CA LEU A 17 -11.74 -5.68 -15.13
C LEU A 17 -11.78 -5.43 -16.65
N ARG A 18 -10.96 -6.14 -17.42
CA ARG A 18 -10.98 -6.07 -18.88
C ARG A 18 -12.31 -6.56 -19.49
N ARG A 19 -12.91 -7.64 -18.94
CA ARG A 19 -14.25 -8.08 -19.36
C ARG A 19 -15.33 -7.03 -19.07
N ALA A 20 -15.15 -6.24 -18.01
CA ALA A 20 -16.01 -5.09 -17.73
C ALA A 20 -15.70 -3.85 -18.60
N GLN A 21 -14.85 -4.00 -19.63
CA GLN A 21 -14.44 -2.94 -20.54
C GLN A 21 -13.68 -1.78 -19.87
N ILE A 22 -12.99 -2.06 -18.78
CA ILE A 22 -12.13 -1.10 -18.12
C ILE A 22 -10.79 -1.07 -18.83
N ASP A 23 -10.37 0.12 -19.24
CA ASP A 23 -9.10 0.36 -19.91
C ASP A 23 -7.92 0.06 -18.94
N ASP A 24 -6.81 -0.43 -19.48
CA ASP A 24 -5.60 -0.72 -18.70
C ASP A 24 -5.02 0.52 -18.01
N ALA A 25 -5.28 1.73 -18.51
CA ALA A 25 -4.93 2.98 -17.85
C ALA A 25 -5.62 3.16 -16.49
N HIS A 26 -6.75 2.49 -16.28
CA HIS A 26 -7.52 2.52 -15.03
C HIS A 26 -7.35 1.25 -14.20
N ILE A 27 -6.29 0.48 -14.47
CA ILE A 27 -5.94 -0.75 -13.76
C ILE A 27 -4.51 -0.61 -13.22
N ALA A 28 -4.38 -0.53 -11.90
CA ALA A 28 -3.07 -0.44 -11.25
C ALA A 28 -2.68 -1.75 -10.57
N THR A 29 -1.38 -1.96 -10.44
CA THR A 29 -0.82 -3.00 -9.57
C THR A 29 -0.76 -2.46 -8.14
N THR A 30 -1.36 -3.17 -7.18
CA THR A 30 -1.34 -2.79 -5.77
C THR A 30 -0.54 -3.80 -4.95
N VAL A 31 0.22 -3.28 -4.00
CA VAL A 31 1.10 -4.06 -3.12
C VAL A 31 0.63 -3.94 -1.68
N GLU A 32 0.43 -5.08 -1.04
CA GLU A 32 0.16 -5.23 0.39
C GLU A 32 1.41 -5.75 1.10
N GLY A 33 1.48 -5.59 2.42
CA GLY A 33 2.67 -5.96 3.19
C GLY A 33 3.04 -7.45 3.11
N ASP A 34 2.05 -8.32 2.98
CA ASP A 34 2.27 -9.76 2.80
C ASP A 34 2.84 -10.13 1.42
N ARG A 35 2.84 -9.20 0.47
CA ARG A 35 3.43 -9.34 -0.87
C ARG A 35 4.86 -8.83 -0.96
N VAL A 36 5.32 -8.09 0.04
CA VAL A 36 6.71 -7.64 0.14
C VAL A 36 7.54 -8.74 0.78
N ARG A 37 8.55 -9.20 0.07
CA ARG A 37 9.53 -10.19 0.52
C ARG A 37 10.94 -9.63 0.33
N ASP A 38 11.94 -10.37 0.79
CA ASP A 38 13.34 -9.96 0.60
C ASP A 38 13.61 -9.75 -0.88
N TRP A 39 13.92 -8.50 -1.24
CA TRP A 39 14.29 -8.07 -2.59
C TRP A 39 13.18 -8.18 -3.66
N ALA A 40 11.99 -8.72 -3.33
CA ALA A 40 10.96 -9.00 -4.32
C ALA A 40 9.53 -8.60 -3.86
N ILE A 41 8.68 -8.29 -4.83
CA ILE A 41 7.22 -8.24 -4.66
C ILE A 41 6.66 -9.50 -5.29
N VAL A 42 5.93 -10.29 -4.51
CA VAL A 42 5.39 -11.58 -4.93
C VAL A 42 3.87 -11.48 -5.10
N ASP A 43 3.38 -11.91 -6.26
CA ASP A 43 1.94 -11.96 -6.59
C ASP A 43 1.15 -10.70 -6.18
N PRO A 44 1.54 -9.51 -6.64
CA PRO A 44 0.83 -8.29 -6.29
C PRO A 44 -0.60 -8.31 -6.81
N ASN A 45 -1.50 -7.69 -6.06
CA ASN A 45 -2.89 -7.60 -6.45
C ASN A 45 -3.10 -6.60 -7.59
N THR A 46 -4.24 -6.71 -8.26
CA THR A 46 -4.71 -5.73 -9.24
C THR A 46 -5.86 -4.93 -8.64
N THR A 47 -5.87 -3.63 -8.87
CA THR A 47 -6.91 -2.73 -8.37
C THR A 47 -7.43 -1.81 -9.47
N LEU A 48 -8.70 -1.48 -9.38
CA LEU A 48 -9.28 -0.39 -10.15
C LEU A 48 -8.68 0.94 -9.70
N PHE A 49 -8.20 1.75 -10.65
CA PHE A 49 -7.52 3.02 -10.42
C PHE A 49 -8.31 4.17 -11.06
N PRO A 50 -9.22 4.84 -10.31
CA PRO A 50 -10.14 5.82 -10.86
C PRO A 50 -9.53 7.23 -10.95
N TYR A 51 -8.28 7.33 -11.42
CA TYR A 51 -7.53 8.58 -11.50
C TYR A 51 -6.87 8.74 -12.87
N ASP A 52 -6.70 10.01 -13.28
CA ASP A 52 -5.92 10.38 -14.47
C ASP A 52 -4.41 10.37 -14.18
N ALA A 53 -3.61 10.78 -15.19
CA ALA A 53 -2.16 10.88 -15.09
C ALA A 53 -1.68 11.92 -14.04
N ASP A 54 -2.50 12.93 -13.76
CA ASP A 54 -2.26 13.94 -12.72
C ASP A 54 -2.79 13.51 -11.34
N LEU A 55 -3.28 12.28 -11.25
CA LEU A 55 -3.87 11.69 -10.05
C LEU A 55 -5.16 12.40 -9.60
N ARG A 56 -5.90 13.02 -10.51
CA ARG A 56 -7.24 13.57 -10.23
C ARG A 56 -8.30 12.49 -10.45
N PRO A 57 -9.38 12.46 -9.63
CA PRO A 57 -10.47 11.52 -9.86
C PRO A 57 -11.11 11.76 -11.23
N LEU A 58 -11.28 10.69 -12.00
CA LEU A 58 -11.91 10.75 -13.31
C LEU A 58 -13.42 10.97 -13.20
N SER A 59 -13.97 11.85 -14.02
CA SER A 59 -15.41 12.05 -14.14
C SER A 59 -16.09 10.86 -14.85
N GLU A 60 -17.40 10.80 -14.77
CA GLU A 60 -18.21 9.78 -15.46
C GLU A 60 -18.03 9.83 -16.97
N THR A 61 -17.86 11.03 -17.54
CA THR A 61 -17.63 11.20 -18.99
C THR A 61 -16.23 10.77 -19.43
N GLU A 62 -15.23 10.89 -18.55
CA GLU A 62 -13.84 10.49 -18.84
C GLU A 62 -13.65 8.97 -18.71
N ALA A 63 -14.33 8.34 -17.75
CA ALA A 63 -14.20 6.91 -17.50
C ALA A 63 -15.54 6.21 -17.26
N PRO A 64 -16.44 6.15 -18.26
CA PRO A 64 -17.80 5.62 -18.09
C PRO A 64 -17.83 4.14 -17.69
N ALA A 65 -16.86 3.35 -18.12
CA ALA A 65 -16.77 1.93 -17.75
C ALA A 65 -16.41 1.76 -16.26
N VAL A 66 -15.51 2.61 -15.71
CA VAL A 66 -15.15 2.62 -14.29
C VAL A 66 -16.38 2.96 -13.44
N HIS A 67 -17.09 4.01 -13.81
CA HIS A 67 -18.29 4.45 -13.07
C HIS A 67 -19.40 3.40 -13.13
N ARG A 68 -19.65 2.80 -14.30
CA ARG A 68 -20.62 1.71 -14.45
C ARG A 68 -20.26 0.49 -13.60
N PHE A 69 -18.97 0.14 -13.51
CA PHE A 69 -18.50 -0.97 -12.68
C PHE A 69 -18.73 -0.71 -11.19
N LEU A 70 -18.46 0.51 -10.72
CA LEU A 70 -18.61 0.90 -9.31
C LEU A 70 -20.05 1.25 -8.91
N TRP A 71 -20.93 1.52 -9.89
CA TRP A 71 -22.30 2.02 -9.65
C TRP A 71 -23.13 1.17 -8.68
N PRO A 72 -23.14 -0.18 -8.76
CA PRO A 72 -23.90 -1.01 -7.82
C PRO A 72 -23.52 -0.79 -6.36
N PHE A 73 -22.32 -0.31 -6.10
CA PHE A 73 -21.76 -0.11 -4.75
C PHE A 73 -21.83 1.36 -4.30
N ARG A 74 -22.40 2.26 -5.11
CA ARG A 74 -22.38 3.71 -4.89
C ARG A 74 -22.80 4.15 -3.48
N THR A 75 -23.88 3.59 -2.96
CA THR A 75 -24.38 3.93 -1.63
C THR A 75 -23.36 3.56 -0.54
N MET A 76 -22.80 2.37 -0.61
CA MET A 76 -21.77 1.90 0.33
C MET A 76 -20.51 2.76 0.21
N LEU A 77 -20.09 3.08 -1.01
CA LEU A 77 -18.90 3.89 -1.26
C LEU A 77 -19.04 5.33 -0.73
N TRP A 78 -20.23 5.91 -0.76
CA TRP A 78 -20.53 7.20 -0.12
C TRP A 78 -20.39 7.17 1.40
N LEU A 79 -20.74 6.04 2.03
CA LEU A 79 -20.77 5.88 3.47
C LEU A 79 -19.41 5.51 4.09
N ARG A 80 -18.37 5.36 3.28
CA ARG A 80 -17.01 5.10 3.79
C ARG A 80 -16.57 6.21 4.72
N ARG A 81 -16.13 5.84 5.93
CA ARG A 81 -15.80 6.79 6.98
C ARG A 81 -14.33 7.18 6.94
N GLU A 82 -14.10 8.48 7.06
CA GLU A 82 -12.82 9.11 7.36
C GLU A 82 -12.86 9.74 8.76
N PRO A 83 -11.73 10.19 9.33
CA PRO A 83 -11.71 10.78 10.67
C PRO A 83 -12.69 11.95 10.85
N ASN A 84 -12.92 12.72 9.79
CA ASN A 84 -13.71 13.95 9.81
C ASN A 84 -15.11 13.80 9.18
N GLY A 85 -15.58 12.57 8.95
CA GLY A 85 -16.87 12.32 8.35
C GLY A 85 -16.84 11.26 7.25
N ASN A 86 -17.96 11.04 6.56
CA ASN A 86 -18.01 10.17 5.38
C ASN A 86 -17.57 10.93 4.12
N HIS A 87 -17.37 10.21 3.00
CA HIS A 87 -16.92 10.80 1.73
C HIS A 87 -17.75 12.01 1.29
N ARG A 88 -19.06 11.93 1.45
CA ARG A 88 -19.99 13.02 1.07
C ARG A 88 -19.81 14.25 1.96
N GLU A 89 -19.65 14.04 3.26
CA GLU A 89 -19.50 15.12 4.24
C GLU A 89 -18.17 15.87 4.10
N ILE A 90 -17.11 15.19 3.69
CA ILE A 90 -15.77 15.77 3.54
C ILE A 90 -15.43 16.18 2.10
N GLY A 91 -16.42 16.13 1.19
CA GLY A 91 -16.26 16.60 -0.19
C GLY A 91 -15.45 15.69 -1.11
N LEU A 92 -15.27 14.42 -0.75
CA LEU A 92 -14.71 13.41 -1.65
C LEU A 92 -15.79 12.88 -2.60
N THR A 93 -15.38 12.39 -3.76
CA THR A 93 -16.28 11.65 -4.65
C THR A 93 -16.54 10.24 -4.12
N TRP A 94 -17.62 9.59 -4.55
CA TRP A 94 -17.93 8.23 -4.08
C TRP A 94 -17.03 7.17 -4.72
N TRP A 95 -16.38 7.44 -5.84
CA TRP A 95 -15.52 6.50 -6.57
C TRP A 95 -14.03 6.66 -6.29
N GLU A 96 -13.56 7.76 -5.69
CA GLU A 96 -12.16 7.89 -5.33
C GLU A 96 -11.81 7.07 -4.07
N TRP A 97 -10.55 6.77 -3.89
CA TRP A 97 -10.09 6.07 -2.69
C TRP A 97 -10.17 6.96 -1.46
N SER A 98 -10.40 6.34 -0.30
CA SER A 98 -10.55 7.05 0.97
C SER A 98 -9.31 7.85 1.36
N ARG A 99 -8.13 7.25 1.20
CA ARG A 99 -6.87 7.95 1.45
C ARG A 99 -5.91 7.70 0.30
N PHE A 100 -5.59 8.75 -0.42
CA PHE A 100 -4.65 8.71 -1.51
C PHE A 100 -3.69 9.90 -1.43
N GLN A 101 -2.47 9.66 -0.93
CA GLN A 101 -1.45 10.72 -0.79
C GLN A 101 -0.77 10.97 -2.13
N ARG A 102 -1.44 11.68 -3.03
CA ARG A 102 -1.04 11.93 -4.42
C ARG A 102 0.39 12.41 -4.57
N ALA A 103 0.85 13.34 -3.74
CA ALA A 103 2.20 13.89 -3.82
C ALA A 103 3.30 12.82 -3.71
N ARG A 104 3.07 11.77 -2.94
CA ARG A 104 4.02 10.66 -2.74
C ARG A 104 4.10 9.71 -3.93
N PHE A 105 3.12 9.73 -4.83
CA PHE A 105 3.12 8.89 -6.03
C PHE A 105 3.90 9.49 -7.20
N ARG A 106 4.22 10.78 -7.16
CA ARG A 106 4.93 11.47 -8.23
C ARG A 106 6.43 11.13 -8.31
N THR A 107 7.01 10.58 -7.26
CA THR A 107 8.42 10.18 -7.24
C THR A 107 8.54 8.70 -7.61
N PRO A 108 9.23 8.34 -8.71
CA PRO A 108 9.23 6.97 -9.22
C PRO A 108 9.92 5.98 -8.28
N LEU A 109 11.10 6.35 -7.72
CA LEU A 109 11.85 5.44 -6.87
C LEU A 109 11.33 5.45 -5.43
N SER A 110 11.18 4.26 -4.86
CA SER A 110 10.88 4.07 -3.43
C SER A 110 11.34 2.71 -2.94
N ILE A 111 11.57 2.60 -1.64
CA ILE A 111 11.80 1.32 -0.97
C ILE A 111 10.54 0.97 -0.20
N ALA A 112 9.83 -0.06 -0.63
CA ALA A 112 8.66 -0.57 0.07
C ALA A 112 9.06 -1.62 1.11
N PHE A 113 8.30 -1.72 2.20
CA PHE A 113 8.55 -2.71 3.25
C PHE A 113 7.27 -3.27 3.84
N ALA A 114 7.34 -4.45 4.43
CA ALA A 114 6.23 -5.06 5.15
C ALA A 114 6.07 -4.38 6.52
N PHE A 115 4.89 -3.77 6.78
CA PHE A 115 4.63 -3.07 8.05
C PHE A 115 4.62 -4.01 9.25
N VAL A 116 4.08 -5.22 9.09
CA VAL A 116 4.09 -6.26 10.14
C VAL A 116 4.69 -7.53 9.56
N ALA A 117 5.82 -7.95 10.09
CA ALA A 117 6.54 -9.14 9.62
C ALA A 117 7.37 -9.78 10.76
N THR A 118 7.81 -11.01 10.56
CA THR A 118 8.70 -11.73 11.49
C THR A 118 10.14 -11.19 11.44
N HIS A 119 10.52 -10.61 10.32
CA HIS A 119 11.82 -9.97 10.07
C HIS A 119 11.68 -8.88 9.01
N ASN A 120 12.77 -8.17 8.75
CA ASN A 120 12.82 -7.08 7.79
C ASN A 120 12.65 -7.58 6.35
N HIS A 121 11.67 -7.01 5.63
CA HIS A 121 11.41 -7.26 4.21
C HIS A 121 11.36 -5.93 3.49
N PHE A 122 12.36 -5.64 2.68
CA PHE A 122 12.46 -4.41 1.90
C PHE A 122 12.67 -4.71 0.43
N VAL A 123 12.06 -3.90 -0.44
CA VAL A 123 12.18 -4.05 -1.89
C VAL A 123 12.23 -2.68 -2.57
N LEU A 124 13.06 -2.55 -3.61
CA LEU A 124 13.08 -1.37 -4.47
C LEU A 124 11.90 -1.41 -5.43
N ASP A 125 11.12 -0.34 -5.45
CA ASP A 125 10.12 -0.08 -6.50
C ASP A 125 10.59 1.06 -7.41
N ARG A 126 10.47 0.83 -8.73
CA ARG A 126 10.84 1.79 -9.78
C ARG A 126 9.64 2.55 -10.35
N GLY A 127 8.50 2.46 -9.65
CA GLY A 127 7.24 3.13 -10.03
C GLY A 127 6.20 2.19 -10.62
N GLY A 128 5.04 2.75 -10.96
CA GLY A 128 3.93 2.03 -11.60
C GLY A 128 3.08 1.18 -10.65
N LYS A 129 3.36 1.22 -9.34
CA LYS A 129 2.60 0.48 -8.34
C LYS A 129 2.02 1.39 -7.28
N VAL A 130 0.92 0.96 -6.68
CA VAL A 130 0.30 1.61 -5.53
C VAL A 130 0.50 0.75 -4.29
N PHE A 131 0.83 1.38 -3.17
CA PHE A 131 1.16 0.67 -1.94
C PHE A 131 0.10 0.94 -0.87
N LYS A 132 -0.44 -0.10 -0.30
CA LYS A 132 -1.38 -0.03 0.82
C LYS A 132 -0.67 0.36 2.12
N GLN A 133 -1.46 0.66 3.14
CA GLN A 133 -0.93 0.99 4.47
C GLN A 133 -0.07 -0.13 5.05
N SER A 134 -0.36 -1.38 4.74
CA SER A 134 0.43 -2.54 5.17
C SER A 134 1.79 -2.68 4.47
N ALA A 135 2.00 -1.95 3.37
CA ALA A 135 3.27 -1.86 2.64
C ALA A 135 3.73 -0.39 2.56
N PRO A 136 4.18 0.23 3.64
CA PRO A 136 4.68 1.59 3.61
C PRO A 136 5.90 1.74 2.71
N VAL A 137 6.20 2.98 2.31
CA VAL A 137 7.34 3.28 1.45
C VAL A 137 8.26 4.32 2.06
N ILE A 138 9.54 4.12 1.90
CA ILE A 138 10.60 5.10 2.16
C ILE A 138 10.86 5.85 0.85
N LYS A 139 10.86 7.17 0.92
CA LYS A 139 11.24 8.07 -0.17
C LYS A 139 12.52 8.80 0.23
N LEU A 140 13.56 8.68 -0.56
CA LEU A 140 14.75 9.49 -0.40
C LEU A 140 14.50 10.93 -0.93
N PRO A 141 15.35 11.90 -0.55
CA PRO A 141 15.25 13.26 -1.05
C PRO A 141 15.19 13.33 -2.58
N ALA A 142 14.58 14.38 -3.11
CA ALA A 142 14.53 14.60 -4.56
C ALA A 142 15.95 14.61 -5.16
N GLY A 143 16.12 13.91 -6.27
CA GLY A 143 17.43 13.77 -6.94
C GLY A 143 18.30 12.62 -6.42
N ALA A 144 17.87 11.89 -5.40
CA ALA A 144 18.58 10.68 -4.96
C ALA A 144 18.64 9.65 -6.09
N THR A 145 19.83 9.11 -6.34
CA THR A 145 20.06 8.12 -7.39
C THR A 145 19.52 6.74 -7.05
N GLU A 146 19.35 5.89 -8.05
CA GLU A 146 19.03 4.48 -7.81
C GLU A 146 20.10 3.78 -6.97
N ALA A 147 21.38 4.12 -7.19
CA ALA A 147 22.48 3.59 -6.41
C ALA A 147 22.35 3.92 -4.90
N ALA A 148 21.89 5.13 -4.56
CA ALA A 148 21.62 5.50 -3.17
C ALA A 148 20.47 4.69 -2.57
N HIS A 149 19.41 4.43 -3.35
CA HIS A 149 18.31 3.55 -2.92
C HIS A 149 18.79 2.11 -2.73
N LEU A 150 19.63 1.59 -3.62
CA LEU A 150 20.17 0.23 -3.52
C LEU A 150 21.12 0.09 -2.33
N ALA A 151 21.93 1.09 -2.03
CA ALA A 151 22.80 1.09 -0.85
C ALA A 151 21.97 1.02 0.45
N LEU A 152 20.95 1.88 0.57
CA LEU A 152 20.02 1.83 1.71
C LEU A 152 19.25 0.51 1.76
N LEU A 153 18.77 0.00 0.62
CA LEU A 153 18.07 -1.27 0.55
C LEU A 153 18.93 -2.43 1.05
N GLY A 154 20.22 -2.47 0.64
CA GLY A 154 21.16 -3.50 1.11
C GLY A 154 21.38 -3.44 2.61
N LEU A 155 21.52 -2.24 3.16
CA LEU A 155 21.65 -2.03 4.59
C LEU A 155 20.38 -2.48 5.33
N MET A 156 19.20 -2.07 4.87
CA MET A 156 17.91 -2.38 5.51
C MET A 156 17.55 -3.88 5.47
N ASN A 157 18.02 -4.62 4.45
CA ASN A 157 17.83 -6.07 4.36
C ASN A 157 18.96 -6.87 5.04
N SER A 158 19.92 -6.21 5.68
CA SER A 158 21.01 -6.91 6.38
C SER A 158 20.54 -7.59 7.68
N SER A 159 21.25 -8.64 8.10
CA SER A 159 21.01 -9.28 9.39
C SER A 159 21.28 -8.35 10.57
N THR A 160 22.23 -7.43 10.44
CA THR A 160 22.54 -6.40 11.44
C THR A 160 21.34 -5.46 11.63
N ALA A 161 20.75 -4.98 10.53
CA ALA A 161 19.54 -4.17 10.59
C ALA A 161 18.36 -4.95 11.18
N CYS A 162 18.20 -6.22 10.79
CA CYS A 162 17.19 -7.11 11.36
C CYS A 162 17.32 -7.24 12.89
N PHE A 163 18.54 -7.49 13.35
CA PHE A 163 18.80 -7.60 14.78
C PHE A 163 18.44 -6.31 15.51
N TRP A 164 18.91 -5.15 15.02
CA TRP A 164 18.59 -3.84 15.59
C TRP A 164 17.08 -3.57 15.64
N MET A 165 16.39 -3.81 14.53
CA MET A 165 14.94 -3.62 14.42
C MET A 165 14.17 -4.44 15.45
N LYS A 166 14.58 -5.69 15.68
CA LYS A 166 13.95 -6.55 16.70
C LYS A 166 14.16 -6.06 18.14
N GLN A 167 15.19 -5.25 18.40
CA GLN A 167 15.40 -4.63 19.73
C GLN A 167 14.55 -3.38 19.92
N VAL A 168 14.24 -2.65 18.84
CA VAL A 168 13.61 -1.32 18.91
C VAL A 168 12.11 -1.37 18.59
N PHE A 169 11.71 -2.28 17.71
CA PHE A 169 10.33 -2.37 17.26
C PHE A 169 9.46 -3.15 18.22
N GLN A 170 8.19 -2.78 18.25
CA GLN A 170 7.23 -3.42 19.13
C GLN A 170 6.77 -4.77 18.55
N ALA A 171 6.81 -5.81 19.37
CA ALA A 171 6.18 -7.08 19.04
C ALA A 171 4.65 -6.90 18.91
N LYS A 172 4.09 -7.35 17.79
CA LYS A 172 2.64 -7.33 17.52
C LYS A 172 1.92 -8.56 18.06
N SER A 173 2.64 -9.59 18.35
CA SER A 173 2.14 -10.82 18.96
C SER A 173 2.29 -10.73 20.47
N GLY A 174 1.36 -10.08 21.14
CA GLY A 174 1.24 -10.24 22.58
C GLY A 174 0.69 -11.62 22.88
N SER A 175 1.26 -12.33 23.86
CA SER A 175 0.72 -13.50 24.54
C SER A 175 -0.59 -13.15 25.26
N GLY A 176 -1.63 -12.75 24.51
CA GLY A 176 -2.93 -12.38 25.03
C GLY A 176 -3.96 -13.42 24.65
N ILE A 177 -4.67 -13.93 25.64
CA ILE A 177 -5.86 -14.77 25.48
C ILE A 177 -6.75 -14.13 24.39
N GLY A 178 -7.00 -14.87 23.28
CA GLY A 178 -7.88 -14.47 22.18
C GLY A 178 -7.19 -14.04 20.86
N ARG A 179 -5.86 -14.04 20.77
CA ARG A 179 -5.11 -13.66 19.54
C ARG A 179 -4.36 -14.82 18.88
N GLY A 180 -4.94 -15.99 18.84
CA GLY A 180 -4.33 -17.16 18.20
C GLY A 180 -3.13 -17.69 18.99
N ILE A 181 -2.99 -18.99 19.04
CA ILE A 181 -1.82 -19.64 19.62
C ILE A 181 -0.65 -19.38 18.67
N GLN A 182 0.38 -18.65 19.14
CA GLN A 182 1.67 -18.61 18.48
C GLN A 182 2.61 -19.53 19.24
N PRO A 183 2.74 -20.79 18.80
CA PRO A 183 3.45 -21.79 19.58
C PRO A 183 4.98 -21.61 19.54
N GLU A 184 5.49 -20.82 18.58
CA GLU A 184 6.94 -20.76 18.30
C GLU A 184 7.47 -19.34 18.36
N ALA A 185 8.57 -19.12 19.07
CA ALA A 185 9.20 -17.80 19.21
C ALA A 185 9.62 -17.17 17.88
N TRP A 186 9.95 -17.97 16.87
CA TRP A 186 10.31 -17.48 15.53
C TRP A 186 9.12 -16.91 14.74
N MET A 187 7.89 -17.20 15.15
CA MET A 187 6.66 -16.65 14.55
C MET A 187 6.33 -15.25 15.08
N GLU A 188 7.07 -14.74 16.05
CA GLU A 188 6.85 -13.39 16.59
C GLU A 188 6.97 -12.34 15.47
N ARG A 189 5.94 -11.50 15.37
CA ARG A 189 5.86 -10.44 14.36
C ARG A 189 6.17 -9.10 15.01
N PHE A 190 6.88 -8.25 14.28
CA PHE A 190 7.25 -6.91 14.69
C PHE A 190 6.56 -5.87 13.83
N GLU A 191 6.19 -4.74 14.43
CA GLU A 191 5.67 -3.59 13.71
C GLU A 191 6.82 -2.69 13.26
N HIS A 192 7.10 -2.70 11.95
CA HIS A 192 8.11 -1.87 11.32
C HIS A 192 7.57 -0.44 11.15
N ASP A 193 7.59 0.32 12.23
CA ASP A 193 7.09 1.69 12.28
C ASP A 193 8.08 2.66 11.64
N ALA A 194 7.58 3.52 10.76
CA ALA A 194 8.37 4.53 10.08
C ALA A 194 9.05 5.52 11.05
N THR A 195 8.41 5.86 12.17
CA THR A 195 8.97 6.76 13.19
C THR A 195 10.19 6.13 13.86
N LYS A 196 10.10 4.86 14.23
CA LYS A 196 11.21 4.11 14.81
C LYS A 196 12.31 3.83 13.79
N MET A 197 11.93 3.63 12.52
CA MET A 197 12.90 3.42 11.44
C MET A 197 13.82 4.63 11.22
N GLN A 198 13.36 5.85 11.53
CA GLN A 198 14.19 7.06 11.51
C GLN A 198 15.27 7.09 12.59
N LEU A 199 15.19 6.22 13.58
CA LEU A 199 16.19 6.05 14.63
C LEU A 199 17.31 5.09 14.24
N PHE A 200 17.21 4.47 13.05
CA PHE A 200 18.25 3.58 12.55
C PHE A 200 19.55 4.36 12.35
N PRO A 201 20.70 3.90 12.89
CA PRO A 201 21.96 4.62 12.89
C PRO A 201 22.59 4.77 11.51
#